data_a650a44a7e2d2046ac31c11f17ee583c
#
_entry.id   a650a44a7e2d2046ac31c11f17ee583c
#
_cell.length_a   1.000
_cell.length_b   1.000
_cell.length_c   1.000
_cell.angle_alpha   90.00
_cell.angle_beta   90.00
_cell.angle_gamma   90.00
#
_symmetry.space_group_name_H-M   'P 1'
#
loop_
_entity.id
_entity.type
_entity.pdbx_description
1 polymer ?
#
loop_
_entity_poly.entity_id
_entity_poly.type
_entity_poly.pdbx_seq_one_letter_code
_entity_poly.pdbx_strand_id
1 'polypeptide(L)'
;AQDVIIKETDCGTNNGIWLEAIYEGEEEVVHLADRLVGRHSCEDVINPFNPDEFFVRAGEEIDEKKAAAIEDANIEKVKVRSVLTCEVRQGVCAHCYGRNLATGNTAEHGQAVGIIAAQSIGEPGTQLTMRTFHIGGTASAVFKQPEIVAREGGVVKYEGLRIVDLEDGSHIVLNKNGRVRILDPKTGAEVEDYDIPIGAVLSVADGEPVKKGKTFVQWDPYNVPIL
;
A
#
# COMPACT_ATOMS: atom_id res chain seq x y z
N ALA A 1 -5.44 -19.31 -16.01
CA ALA A 1 -6.03 -18.09 -16.59
C ALA A 1 -7.11 -18.39 -17.63
N GLN A 2 -6.92 -19.38 -18.51
CA GLN A 2 -7.87 -19.71 -19.59
C GLN A 2 -9.21 -20.23 -19.07
N ASP A 3 -9.24 -20.90 -17.92
CA ASP A 3 -10.42 -21.52 -17.36
C ASP A 3 -11.26 -20.56 -16.50
N VAL A 4 -10.74 -19.36 -16.23
CA VAL A 4 -11.45 -18.35 -15.44
C VAL A 4 -12.29 -17.48 -16.36
N ILE A 5 -13.57 -17.85 -16.48
CA ILE A 5 -14.57 -17.15 -17.28
C ILE A 5 -15.77 -16.79 -16.40
N ILE A 6 -16.57 -15.82 -16.84
CA ILE A 6 -17.87 -15.54 -16.21
C ILE A 6 -18.85 -16.66 -16.54
N LYS A 7 -19.28 -17.42 -15.54
CA LYS A 7 -20.20 -18.58 -15.72
C LYS A 7 -21.62 -18.33 -15.28
N GLU A 8 -21.80 -17.48 -14.31
CA GLU A 8 -23.10 -17.20 -13.70
C GLU A 8 -23.24 -15.70 -13.46
N THR A 9 -24.46 -15.22 -13.38
CA THR A 9 -24.70 -13.80 -13.06
C THR A 9 -24.40 -13.54 -11.59
N ASP A 10 -24.91 -14.38 -10.69
CA ASP A 10 -24.71 -14.25 -9.25
C ASP A 10 -24.55 -15.61 -8.59
N CYS A 11 -23.52 -15.81 -7.77
CA CYS A 11 -23.30 -17.02 -6.98
C CYS A 11 -24.05 -17.02 -5.63
N GLY A 12 -24.70 -15.92 -5.28
CA GLY A 12 -25.50 -15.79 -4.06
C GLY A 12 -24.69 -15.71 -2.76
N THR A 13 -23.35 -15.59 -2.81
CA THR A 13 -22.54 -15.52 -1.60
C THR A 13 -22.75 -14.21 -0.84
N ASN A 14 -22.79 -14.27 0.48
CA ASN A 14 -22.76 -13.12 1.38
C ASN A 14 -21.32 -12.80 1.85
N ASN A 15 -20.36 -13.59 1.38
CA ASN A 15 -18.95 -13.36 1.68
C ASN A 15 -18.39 -12.30 0.74
N GLY A 16 -17.70 -11.34 1.31
CA GLY A 16 -17.07 -10.22 0.56
C GLY A 16 -15.82 -9.73 1.26
N ILE A 17 -15.24 -8.72 0.69
CA ILE A 17 -14.09 -8.01 1.26
C ILE A 17 -14.52 -6.61 1.72
N TRP A 18 -13.92 -6.13 2.79
CA TRP A 18 -14.06 -4.75 3.22
C TRP A 18 -13.14 -3.86 2.40
N LEU A 19 -13.69 -2.82 1.81
CA LEU A 19 -12.93 -1.76 1.15
C LEU A 19 -12.98 -0.50 2.01
N GLU A 20 -11.84 0.13 2.16
CA GLU A 20 -11.62 1.40 2.83
C GLU A 20 -10.71 2.27 1.96
N ALA A 21 -10.60 3.57 2.23
CA ALA A 21 -9.64 4.44 1.56
C ALA A 21 -8.20 3.96 1.84
N ILE A 22 -7.29 4.20 0.93
CA ILE A 22 -5.87 3.83 1.11
C ILE A 22 -5.10 5.07 1.53
N TYR A 23 -4.44 4.98 2.67
CA TYR A 23 -3.58 6.01 3.22
C TYR A 23 -2.12 5.62 3.14
N GLU A 24 -1.26 6.57 2.81
CA GLU A 24 0.20 6.45 2.93
C GLU A 24 0.67 7.48 3.97
N GLY A 25 0.84 7.02 5.22
CA GLY A 25 1.03 7.90 6.38
C GLY A 25 -0.26 8.66 6.73
N GLU A 26 -0.25 9.99 6.59
CA GLU A 26 -1.42 10.85 6.83
C GLU A 26 -2.14 11.28 5.53
N GLU A 27 -1.58 10.95 4.36
CA GLU A 27 -2.10 11.34 3.06
C GLU A 27 -3.00 10.23 2.48
N GLU A 28 -4.20 10.59 2.05
CA GLU A 28 -5.11 9.69 1.34
C GLU A 28 -4.68 9.58 -0.13
N VAL A 29 -4.20 8.39 -0.52
CA VAL A 29 -3.67 8.12 -1.86
C VAL A 29 -4.77 7.64 -2.81
N VAL A 30 -5.73 6.87 -2.31
CA VAL A 30 -6.86 6.36 -3.10
C VAL A 30 -8.15 6.53 -2.32
N HIS A 31 -9.06 7.29 -2.88
CA HIS A 31 -10.37 7.53 -2.30
C HIS A 31 -11.24 6.27 -2.24
N LEU A 32 -12.09 6.18 -1.23
CA LEU A 32 -13.01 5.04 -1.10
C LEU A 32 -13.94 4.94 -2.32
N ALA A 33 -14.46 6.07 -2.83
CA ALA A 33 -15.34 6.09 -4.00
C ALA A 33 -14.70 5.42 -5.21
N ASP A 34 -13.43 5.71 -5.51
CA ASP A 34 -12.69 5.12 -6.65
C ASP A 34 -12.56 3.60 -6.56
N ARG A 35 -12.53 3.07 -5.34
CA ARG A 35 -12.45 1.63 -5.09
C ARG A 35 -13.80 0.92 -5.15
N LEU A 36 -14.89 1.65 -4.93
CA LEU A 36 -16.26 1.13 -4.89
C LEU A 36 -16.91 1.06 -6.28
N VAL A 37 -16.60 2.00 -7.17
CA VAL A 37 -17.21 2.11 -8.50
C VAL A 37 -17.11 0.78 -9.26
N GLY A 38 -18.27 0.31 -9.78
CA GLY A 38 -18.39 -0.92 -10.54
C GLY A 38 -18.34 -2.21 -9.73
N ARG A 39 -18.34 -2.13 -8.39
CA ARG A 39 -18.46 -3.26 -7.49
C ARG A 39 -19.92 -3.48 -7.09
N HIS A 40 -20.24 -4.70 -6.67
CA HIS A 40 -21.55 -5.03 -6.10
C HIS A 40 -21.45 -5.10 -4.57
N SER A 41 -22.38 -4.47 -3.87
CA SER A 41 -22.41 -4.51 -2.40
C SER A 41 -22.79 -5.89 -1.89
N CYS A 42 -22.19 -6.35 -0.78
CA CYS A 42 -22.62 -7.55 -0.07
C CYS A 42 -23.76 -7.29 0.90
N GLU A 43 -23.83 -6.08 1.43
CA GLU A 43 -24.74 -5.69 2.50
C GLU A 43 -25.42 -4.36 2.12
N ASP A 44 -26.55 -4.07 2.78
CA ASP A 44 -27.21 -2.78 2.61
C ASP A 44 -26.34 -1.66 3.19
N VAL A 45 -26.05 -0.64 2.38
CA VAL A 45 -25.35 0.56 2.82
C VAL A 45 -26.38 1.63 3.12
N ILE A 46 -26.60 1.89 4.40
CA ILE A 46 -27.62 2.80 4.93
C ILE A 46 -27.04 4.20 5.08
N ASN A 47 -27.85 5.21 4.77
CA ASN A 47 -27.49 6.59 5.02
C ASN A 47 -27.43 6.85 6.55
N PRO A 48 -26.25 7.21 7.13
CA PRO A 48 -26.13 7.44 8.57
C PRO A 48 -26.96 8.63 9.06
N PHE A 49 -27.32 9.55 8.17
CA PHE A 49 -28.15 10.72 8.50
C PHE A 49 -29.66 10.45 8.35
N ASN A 50 -30.04 9.43 7.57
CA ASN A 50 -31.44 9.04 7.36
C ASN A 50 -31.54 7.50 7.27
N PRO A 51 -31.87 6.80 8.38
CA PRO A 51 -31.89 5.33 8.42
C PRO A 51 -32.91 4.66 7.48
N ASP A 52 -33.90 5.40 6.99
CA ASP A 52 -34.90 4.90 6.04
C ASP A 52 -34.42 4.95 4.57
N GLU A 53 -33.26 5.58 4.33
CA GLU A 53 -32.66 5.75 3.01
C GLU A 53 -31.45 4.85 2.84
N PHE A 54 -31.43 4.09 1.73
CA PHE A 54 -30.31 3.23 1.36
C PHE A 54 -29.55 3.86 0.20
N PHE A 55 -28.23 4.02 0.36
CA PHE A 55 -27.37 4.39 -0.76
C PHE A 55 -27.24 3.24 -1.77
N VAL A 56 -27.10 2.01 -1.25
CA VAL A 56 -26.99 0.79 -2.06
C VAL A 56 -27.61 -0.37 -1.30
N ARG A 57 -28.35 -1.22 -1.99
CA ARG A 57 -28.85 -2.48 -1.42
C ARG A 57 -27.89 -3.64 -1.67
N ALA A 58 -28.02 -4.68 -0.85
CA ALA A 58 -27.24 -5.90 -1.02
C ALA A 58 -27.45 -6.48 -2.44
N GLY A 59 -26.34 -6.81 -3.12
CA GLY A 59 -26.34 -7.31 -4.49
C GLY A 59 -26.44 -6.23 -5.59
N GLU A 60 -26.63 -4.97 -5.23
CA GLU A 60 -26.73 -3.87 -6.20
C GLU A 60 -25.35 -3.35 -6.60
N GLU A 61 -25.20 -2.91 -7.86
CA GLU A 61 -23.99 -2.27 -8.37
C GLU A 61 -23.86 -0.86 -7.79
N ILE A 62 -22.65 -0.52 -7.39
CA ILE A 62 -22.26 0.82 -6.91
C ILE A 62 -21.78 1.61 -8.14
N ASP A 63 -22.59 2.55 -8.60
CA ASP A 63 -22.22 3.49 -9.65
C ASP A 63 -21.46 4.70 -9.07
N GLU A 64 -20.99 5.59 -9.94
CA GLU A 64 -20.21 6.77 -9.57
C GLU A 64 -20.98 7.69 -8.60
N LYS A 65 -22.31 7.82 -8.79
CA LYS A 65 -23.15 8.68 -7.94
C LYS A 65 -23.32 8.13 -6.55
N LYS A 66 -23.55 6.81 -6.46
CA LYS A 66 -23.68 6.11 -5.19
C LYS A 66 -22.36 6.09 -4.43
N ALA A 67 -21.24 5.87 -5.14
CA ALA A 67 -19.90 5.89 -4.55
C ALA A 67 -19.58 7.27 -3.95
N ALA A 68 -19.85 8.35 -4.68
CA ALA A 68 -19.67 9.71 -4.16
C ALA A 68 -20.57 10.01 -2.95
N ALA A 69 -21.84 9.58 -2.99
CA ALA A 69 -22.75 9.77 -1.85
C ALA A 69 -22.30 9.00 -0.59
N ILE A 70 -21.70 7.82 -0.74
CA ILE A 70 -21.14 7.03 0.36
C ILE A 70 -19.93 7.74 0.98
N GLU A 71 -19.06 8.32 0.16
CA GLU A 71 -17.89 9.09 0.60
C GLU A 71 -18.30 10.40 1.28
N ASP A 72 -19.23 11.16 0.70
CA ASP A 72 -19.79 12.39 1.28
C ASP A 72 -20.44 12.15 2.64
N ALA A 73 -20.98 10.96 2.87
CA ALA A 73 -21.55 10.55 4.14
C ALA A 73 -20.50 10.11 5.18
N ASN A 74 -19.21 10.17 4.86
CA ASN A 74 -18.08 9.75 5.69
C ASN A 74 -18.19 8.28 6.16
N ILE A 75 -18.62 7.38 5.29
CA ILE A 75 -18.61 5.95 5.56
C ILE A 75 -17.19 5.45 5.33
N GLU A 76 -16.53 4.97 6.37
CA GLU A 76 -15.12 4.58 6.34
C GLU A 76 -14.86 3.30 5.55
N LYS A 77 -15.82 2.35 5.55
CA LYS A 77 -15.64 1.05 4.90
C LYS A 77 -16.96 0.48 4.40
N VAL A 78 -16.90 -0.21 3.29
CA VAL A 78 -18.03 -0.90 2.66
C VAL A 78 -17.64 -2.33 2.31
N LYS A 79 -18.54 -3.29 2.57
CA LYS A 79 -18.34 -4.69 2.22
C LYS A 79 -18.85 -4.95 0.81
N VAL A 80 -17.95 -5.36 -0.08
CA VAL A 80 -18.26 -5.58 -1.48
C VAL A 80 -17.96 -7.01 -1.92
N ARG A 81 -18.62 -7.43 -2.98
CA ARG A 81 -18.37 -8.72 -3.65
C ARG A 81 -16.97 -8.71 -4.28
N SER A 82 -16.32 -9.87 -4.25
CA SER A 82 -14.96 -10.04 -4.79
C SER A 82 -14.80 -11.39 -5.47
N VAL A 83 -13.93 -11.44 -6.47
CA VAL A 83 -13.52 -12.70 -7.10
C VAL A 83 -12.85 -13.67 -6.12
N LEU A 84 -12.22 -13.13 -5.05
CA LEU A 84 -11.53 -13.91 -4.02
C LEU A 84 -12.49 -14.70 -3.12
N THR A 85 -13.73 -14.22 -2.98
CA THR A 85 -14.77 -14.83 -2.15
C THR A 85 -15.90 -15.45 -2.96
N CYS A 86 -15.73 -15.55 -4.29
CA CYS A 86 -16.73 -16.12 -5.19
C CYS A 86 -16.85 -17.64 -4.97
N GLU A 87 -18.09 -18.13 -4.84
CA GLU A 87 -18.39 -19.54 -4.56
C GLU A 87 -18.66 -20.39 -5.81
N VAL A 88 -18.47 -19.84 -7.00
CA VAL A 88 -18.56 -20.60 -8.27
C VAL A 88 -17.40 -21.60 -8.34
N ARG A 89 -17.72 -22.87 -8.62
CA ARG A 89 -16.72 -23.96 -8.62
C ARG A 89 -15.60 -23.79 -9.66
N GLN A 90 -15.94 -23.22 -10.82
CA GLN A 90 -15.00 -22.99 -11.93
C GLN A 90 -15.32 -21.64 -12.56
N GLY A 91 -14.36 -20.74 -12.59
CA GLY A 91 -14.57 -19.37 -13.04
C GLY A 91 -15.07 -18.46 -11.92
N VAL A 92 -15.81 -17.43 -12.29
CA VAL A 92 -16.36 -16.43 -11.36
C VAL A 92 -17.76 -16.01 -11.82
N CYS A 93 -18.57 -15.42 -10.93
CA CYS A 93 -19.84 -14.82 -11.32
C CYS A 93 -19.67 -13.34 -11.68
N ALA A 94 -20.61 -12.79 -12.44
CA ALA A 94 -20.57 -11.40 -12.88
C ALA A 94 -20.59 -10.41 -11.70
N HIS A 95 -21.42 -10.65 -10.69
CA HIS A 95 -21.49 -9.76 -9.52
C HIS A 95 -20.20 -9.75 -8.70
N CYS A 96 -19.49 -10.88 -8.55
CA CYS A 96 -18.20 -10.93 -7.84
C CYS A 96 -17.07 -10.30 -8.65
N TYR A 97 -17.15 -10.36 -9.97
CA TYR A 97 -16.20 -9.69 -10.86
C TYR A 97 -16.46 -8.18 -10.91
N GLY A 98 -17.73 -7.79 -11.09
CA GLY A 98 -18.17 -6.41 -11.19
C GLY A 98 -18.19 -5.91 -12.63
N ARG A 99 -17.90 -4.62 -12.79
CA ARG A 99 -17.98 -3.90 -14.08
C ARG A 99 -16.83 -4.26 -15.01
N ASN A 100 -17.13 -4.47 -16.27
CA ASN A 100 -16.15 -4.53 -17.35
C ASN A 100 -15.72 -3.10 -17.73
N LEU A 101 -14.47 -2.78 -17.50
CA LEU A 101 -13.92 -1.43 -17.73
C LEU A 101 -13.95 -1.00 -19.21
N ALA A 102 -13.99 -1.96 -20.15
CA ALA A 102 -14.03 -1.63 -21.58
C ALA A 102 -15.42 -1.19 -22.07
N THR A 103 -16.48 -1.76 -21.47
CA THR A 103 -17.87 -1.50 -21.89
C THR A 103 -18.63 -0.60 -20.91
N GLY A 104 -18.13 -0.46 -19.67
CA GLY A 104 -18.81 0.26 -18.60
C GLY A 104 -20.01 -0.48 -17.98
N ASN A 105 -20.31 -1.70 -18.43
CA ASN A 105 -21.40 -2.51 -17.93
C ASN A 105 -20.90 -3.66 -17.09
N THR A 106 -21.78 -4.27 -16.31
CA THR A 106 -21.47 -5.53 -15.59
C THR A 106 -20.97 -6.60 -16.57
N ALA A 107 -19.98 -7.38 -16.15
CA ALA A 107 -19.36 -8.40 -16.99
C ALA A 107 -20.36 -9.43 -17.51
N GLU A 108 -20.26 -9.80 -18.78
CA GLU A 108 -21.18 -10.70 -19.46
C GLU A 108 -20.77 -12.17 -19.30
N HIS A 109 -21.77 -13.06 -19.37
CA HIS A 109 -21.55 -14.51 -19.36
C HIS A 109 -20.62 -14.94 -20.50
N GLY A 110 -19.65 -15.78 -20.19
CA GLY A 110 -18.64 -16.28 -21.13
C GLY A 110 -17.43 -15.39 -21.32
N GLN A 111 -17.38 -14.23 -20.73
CA GLN A 111 -16.21 -13.33 -20.81
C GLN A 111 -14.98 -13.96 -20.15
N ALA A 112 -13.84 -13.97 -20.87
CA ALA A 112 -12.59 -14.60 -20.43
C ALA A 112 -11.77 -13.66 -19.53
N VAL A 113 -12.28 -13.41 -18.32
CA VAL A 113 -11.70 -12.46 -17.36
C VAL A 113 -10.32 -12.87 -16.84
N GLY A 114 -10.04 -14.18 -16.79
CA GLY A 114 -8.71 -14.67 -16.38
C GLY A 114 -7.63 -14.35 -17.41
N ILE A 115 -7.95 -14.36 -18.70
CA ILE A 115 -7.01 -13.95 -19.75
C ILE A 115 -6.78 -12.43 -19.68
N ILE A 116 -7.82 -11.64 -19.48
CA ILE A 116 -7.72 -10.19 -19.31
C ILE A 116 -6.80 -9.86 -18.13
N ALA A 117 -6.99 -10.51 -16.98
CA ALA A 117 -6.13 -10.31 -15.81
C ALA A 117 -4.67 -10.72 -16.10
N ALA A 118 -4.45 -11.87 -16.74
CA ALA A 118 -3.10 -12.34 -17.06
C ALA A 118 -2.37 -11.37 -18.00
N GLN A 119 -3.04 -10.84 -19.00
CA GLN A 119 -2.49 -9.86 -19.94
C GLN A 119 -2.18 -8.54 -19.25
N SER A 120 -3.09 -8.03 -18.41
CA SER A 120 -2.91 -6.78 -17.67
C SER A 120 -1.76 -6.84 -16.67
N ILE A 121 -1.49 -8.00 -16.08
CA ILE A 121 -0.36 -8.22 -15.16
C ILE A 121 0.94 -8.43 -15.95
N GLY A 122 0.87 -9.17 -17.07
CA GLY A 122 2.04 -9.59 -17.82
C GLY A 122 2.64 -8.48 -18.72
N GLU A 123 1.82 -7.60 -19.26
CA GLU A 123 2.27 -6.52 -20.14
C GLU A 123 3.24 -5.56 -19.42
N PRO A 124 2.92 -4.96 -18.25
CA PRO A 124 3.88 -4.11 -17.55
C PRO A 124 5.13 -4.88 -17.08
N GLY A 125 4.97 -6.16 -16.71
CA GLY A 125 6.08 -7.01 -16.31
C GLY A 125 7.11 -7.19 -17.44
N THR A 126 6.66 -7.38 -18.68
CA THR A 126 7.53 -7.49 -19.84
C THR A 126 8.27 -6.16 -20.12
N GLN A 127 7.57 -5.02 -20.05
CA GLN A 127 8.18 -3.70 -20.23
C GLN A 127 9.20 -3.38 -19.13
N LEU A 128 8.90 -3.71 -17.89
CA LEU A 128 9.81 -3.51 -16.76
C LEU A 128 11.07 -4.34 -16.92
N THR A 129 10.95 -5.60 -17.34
CA THR A 129 12.11 -6.50 -17.58
C THR A 129 12.97 -5.99 -18.73
N MET A 130 12.39 -5.54 -19.83
CA MET A 130 13.14 -4.95 -20.93
C MET A 130 13.85 -3.65 -20.55
N ARG A 131 13.23 -2.81 -19.70
CA ARG A 131 13.87 -1.60 -19.18
C ARG A 131 15.04 -1.92 -18.23
N THR A 132 14.94 -2.96 -17.41
CA THR A 132 16.03 -3.33 -16.49
C THR A 132 17.23 -3.91 -17.21
N PHE A 133 17.07 -4.56 -18.38
CA PHE A 133 18.19 -5.02 -19.20
C PHE A 133 18.90 -3.89 -19.96
N HIS A 134 18.22 -2.79 -20.27
CA HIS A 134 18.81 -1.67 -21.01
C HIS A 134 19.33 -0.52 -20.13
N ILE A 135 18.97 -0.48 -18.86
CA ILE A 135 19.38 0.58 -17.93
C ILE A 135 19.91 -0.10 -16.65
N GLY A 136 21.14 -0.60 -16.76
CA GLY A 136 21.91 -0.85 -15.55
C GLY A 136 22.09 0.48 -14.81
N GLY A 137 21.23 0.78 -13.84
CA GLY A 137 21.45 1.89 -12.94
C GLY A 137 20.28 2.83 -12.59
N THR A 138 19.09 2.67 -13.14
CA THR A 138 18.00 3.66 -12.86
C THR A 138 16.73 3.09 -12.21
N ALA A 139 16.70 1.82 -11.83
CA ALA A 139 15.62 1.30 -10.97
C ALA A 139 15.65 1.87 -9.55
N SER A 140 16.74 2.53 -9.16
CA SER A 140 16.90 3.19 -7.86
C SER A 140 16.13 4.51 -7.71
N ALA A 141 15.60 5.08 -8.80
CA ALA A 141 14.99 6.41 -8.76
C ALA A 141 13.50 6.44 -8.41
N VAL A 142 12.84 5.29 -8.31
CA VAL A 142 11.39 5.21 -8.04
C VAL A 142 11.10 4.68 -6.62
N PHE A 143 12.04 4.01 -5.98
CA PHE A 143 11.91 3.62 -4.59
C PHE A 143 12.54 4.70 -3.72
N LYS A 144 11.70 5.47 -3.02
CA LYS A 144 12.13 6.29 -1.90
C LYS A 144 12.91 5.36 -0.97
N GLN A 145 14.20 5.57 -0.83
CA GLN A 145 15.01 4.77 0.09
C GLN A 145 14.41 4.92 1.48
N PRO A 146 14.19 3.83 2.21
CA PRO A 146 13.73 3.95 3.58
C PRO A 146 14.68 4.84 4.37
N GLU A 147 14.12 5.82 5.07
CA GLU A 147 14.87 6.81 5.82
C GLU A 147 14.28 7.01 7.22
N ILE A 148 15.11 7.36 8.17
CA ILE A 148 14.67 7.79 9.50
C ILE A 148 14.94 9.29 9.61
N VAL A 149 13.86 10.00 9.94
CA VAL A 149 13.87 11.46 10.15
C VAL A 149 13.70 11.73 11.63
N ALA A 150 14.53 12.60 12.20
CA ALA A 150 14.40 13.01 13.59
C ALA A 150 13.08 13.78 13.79
N ARG A 151 12.20 13.28 14.64
CA ARG A 151 10.93 13.94 14.98
C ARG A 151 11.12 15.10 15.95
N GLU A 152 12.13 14.98 16.81
CA GLU A 152 12.56 16.03 17.75
C GLU A 152 14.05 16.33 17.58
N GLY A 153 14.45 17.52 18.00
CA GLY A 153 15.87 17.92 18.00
C GLY A 153 16.55 17.44 19.27
N GLY A 154 17.79 16.92 19.14
CA GLY A 154 18.53 16.42 20.29
C GLY A 154 19.97 16.05 19.96
N VAL A 155 20.64 15.35 20.85
CA VAL A 155 21.98 14.81 20.65
C VAL A 155 21.90 13.33 20.37
N VAL A 156 22.49 12.91 19.27
CA VAL A 156 22.52 11.50 18.85
C VAL A 156 23.47 10.71 19.73
N LYS A 157 23.04 9.54 20.21
CA LYS A 157 23.89 8.60 20.94
C LYS A 157 23.77 7.21 20.33
N TYR A 158 24.89 6.62 19.99
CA TYR A 158 24.99 5.26 19.48
C TYR A 158 24.99 4.25 20.62
N GLU A 159 24.23 3.18 20.48
CA GLU A 159 24.22 2.06 21.41
C GLU A 159 24.42 0.75 20.66
N GLY A 160 25.50 0.06 20.98
CA GLY A 160 25.82 -1.25 20.41
C GLY A 160 26.07 -1.24 18.90
N LEU A 161 26.30 -0.07 18.27
CA LEU A 161 26.62 0.06 16.86
C LEU A 161 28.10 -0.26 16.59
N ARG A 162 28.33 -1.07 15.55
CA ARG A 162 29.64 -1.18 14.90
C ARG A 162 29.56 -0.47 13.57
N ILE A 163 30.40 0.53 13.38
CA ILE A 163 30.39 1.40 12.20
C ILE A 163 31.74 1.38 11.49
N VAL A 164 31.72 1.70 10.21
CA VAL A 164 32.89 2.02 9.39
C VAL A 164 32.66 3.40 8.81
N ASP A 165 33.67 4.25 8.95
CA ASP A 165 33.65 5.59 8.41
C ASP A 165 33.92 5.56 6.90
N LEU A 166 33.13 6.32 6.15
CA LEU A 166 33.32 6.54 4.72
C LEU A 166 34.10 7.85 4.48
N GLU A 167 34.67 7.97 3.31
CA GLU A 167 35.44 9.15 2.89
C GLU A 167 34.62 10.44 2.85
N ASP A 168 33.29 10.34 2.71
CA ASP A 168 32.33 11.45 2.68
C ASP A 168 31.88 11.91 4.08
N GLY A 169 32.39 11.30 5.15
CA GLY A 169 32.04 11.59 6.54
C GLY A 169 30.78 10.93 7.03
N SER A 170 30.18 10.04 6.26
CA SER A 170 29.07 9.18 6.71
C SER A 170 29.57 7.87 7.33
N HIS A 171 28.72 7.16 8.03
CA HIS A 171 29.06 5.94 8.75
C HIS A 171 28.16 4.79 8.32
N ILE A 172 28.73 3.62 7.96
CA ILE A 172 27.96 2.41 7.63
C ILE A 172 27.88 1.49 8.85
N VAL A 173 26.68 0.99 9.13
CA VAL A 173 26.40 0.05 10.21
C VAL A 173 26.71 -1.39 9.77
N LEU A 174 27.53 -2.10 10.55
CA LEU A 174 27.97 -3.46 10.26
C LEU A 174 27.28 -4.56 11.05
N ASN A 175 26.47 -4.22 12.05
CA ASN A 175 25.83 -5.21 12.93
C ASN A 175 24.30 -5.08 12.95
N LYS A 176 23.61 -6.17 13.38
CA LYS A 176 22.15 -6.25 13.34
C LYS A 176 21.43 -5.66 14.55
N ASN A 177 22.15 -5.46 15.67
CA ASN A 177 21.52 -5.12 16.96
C ASN A 177 21.96 -3.73 17.44
N GLY A 178 22.16 -2.81 16.52
CA GLY A 178 22.53 -1.44 16.86
C GLY A 178 21.32 -0.54 17.02
N ARG A 179 21.41 0.41 17.94
CA ARG A 179 20.39 1.43 18.21
C ARG A 179 20.97 2.82 18.15
N VAL A 180 20.13 3.75 17.76
CA VAL A 180 20.42 5.18 17.84
C VAL A 180 19.37 5.82 18.72
N ARG A 181 19.83 6.52 19.77
CA ARG A 181 18.96 7.28 20.66
C ARG A 181 19.18 8.78 20.46
N ILE A 182 18.11 9.53 20.51
CA ILE A 182 18.15 10.99 20.53
C ILE A 182 17.87 11.42 21.98
N LEU A 183 18.82 12.16 22.55
CA LEU A 183 18.76 12.65 23.92
C LEU A 183 18.48 14.15 23.93
N ASP A 184 17.65 14.62 24.86
CA ASP A 184 17.46 16.05 25.10
C ASP A 184 18.79 16.68 25.63
N PRO A 185 19.30 17.71 24.96
CA PRO A 185 20.57 18.33 25.35
C PRO A 185 20.55 19.00 26.73
N LYS A 186 19.36 19.27 27.29
CA LYS A 186 19.22 19.94 28.60
C LYS A 186 19.03 18.97 29.76
N THR A 187 18.24 17.94 29.54
CA THR A 187 17.86 16.98 30.61
C THR A 187 18.62 15.66 30.53
N GLY A 188 19.22 15.35 29.37
CA GLY A 188 19.83 14.05 29.10
C GLY A 188 18.80 12.90 29.01
N ALA A 189 17.51 13.22 29.01
CA ALA A 189 16.46 12.24 28.87
C ALA A 189 16.39 11.71 27.44
N GLU A 190 16.06 10.43 27.30
CA GLU A 190 15.78 9.81 26.01
C GLU A 190 14.48 10.34 25.45
N VAL A 191 14.55 10.89 24.22
CA VAL A 191 13.39 11.44 23.50
C VAL A 191 12.92 10.47 22.44
N GLU A 192 13.87 9.83 21.73
CA GLU A 192 13.58 8.89 20.66
C GLU A 192 14.59 7.74 20.68
N ASP A 193 14.13 6.51 20.32
CA ASP A 193 14.93 5.31 20.19
C ASP A 193 14.61 4.62 18.86
N TYR A 194 15.65 4.26 18.09
CA TYR A 194 15.54 3.67 16.76
C TYR A 194 16.44 2.45 16.62
N ASP A 195 15.86 1.32 16.20
CA ASP A 195 16.62 0.15 15.77
C ASP A 195 17.19 0.38 14.36
N ILE A 196 18.49 0.23 14.20
CA ILE A 196 19.19 0.52 12.94
C ILE A 196 19.54 -0.78 12.23
N PRO A 197 19.06 -0.97 10.97
CA PRO A 197 19.39 -2.16 10.20
C PRO A 197 20.86 -2.18 9.76
N ILE A 198 21.39 -3.39 9.56
CA ILE A 198 22.72 -3.58 8.98
C ILE A 198 22.76 -2.97 7.56
N GLY A 199 23.87 -2.32 7.22
CA GLY A 199 24.05 -1.65 5.93
C GLY A 199 23.44 -0.25 5.88
N ALA A 200 22.81 0.23 6.96
CA ALA A 200 22.34 1.61 7.03
C ALA A 200 23.49 2.59 7.05
N VAL A 201 23.28 3.72 6.37
CA VAL A 201 24.22 4.84 6.32
C VAL A 201 23.73 5.92 7.26
N LEU A 202 24.55 6.29 8.22
CA LEU A 202 24.32 7.36 9.20
C LEU A 202 25.02 8.63 8.73
N SER A 203 24.31 9.74 8.68
CA SER A 203 24.84 11.06 8.28
C SER A 203 25.19 11.96 9.46
N VAL A 204 25.14 11.45 10.69
CA VAL A 204 25.38 12.18 11.95
C VAL A 204 26.23 11.31 12.86
N ALA A 205 27.34 11.83 13.38
CA ALA A 205 28.24 11.08 14.27
C ALA A 205 27.68 10.94 15.70
N ASP A 206 28.28 10.01 16.47
CA ASP A 206 27.95 9.85 17.90
C ASP A 206 28.27 11.13 18.70
N GLY A 207 27.30 11.63 19.43
CA GLY A 207 27.39 12.88 20.18
C GLY A 207 27.10 14.16 19.40
N GLU A 208 26.76 14.06 18.11
CA GLU A 208 26.45 15.21 17.28
C GLU A 208 24.96 15.64 17.41
N PRO A 209 24.69 16.98 17.38
CA PRO A 209 23.32 17.46 17.48
C PRO A 209 22.57 17.26 16.17
N VAL A 210 21.35 16.72 16.24
CA VAL A 210 20.39 16.60 15.14
C VAL A 210 19.25 17.58 15.32
N LYS A 211 18.80 18.18 14.20
CA LYS A 211 17.63 19.08 14.18
C LYS A 211 16.38 18.31 13.82
N LYS A 212 15.24 18.73 14.36
CA LYS A 212 13.93 18.24 13.95
C LYS A 212 13.76 18.32 12.44
N GLY A 213 13.27 17.23 11.83
CA GLY A 213 13.04 17.12 10.39
C GLY A 213 14.30 16.79 9.55
N LYS A 214 15.47 16.54 10.18
CA LYS A 214 16.66 16.10 9.46
C LYS A 214 16.65 14.58 9.30
N THR A 215 16.79 14.10 8.07
CA THR A 215 17.09 12.68 7.79
C THR A 215 18.51 12.38 8.24
N PHE A 216 18.68 11.39 9.12
CA PHE A 216 19.99 11.02 9.66
C PHE A 216 20.37 9.56 9.42
N VAL A 217 19.42 8.72 9.01
CA VAL A 217 19.66 7.33 8.61
C VAL A 217 18.99 7.06 7.26
N GLN A 218 19.70 6.37 6.38
CA GLN A 218 19.16 5.88 5.10
C GLN A 218 19.67 4.47 4.86
N TRP A 219 18.87 3.60 4.26
CA TRP A 219 19.34 2.27 3.85
C TRP A 219 18.64 1.80 2.57
N ASP A 220 19.30 0.85 1.91
CA ASP A 220 18.73 0.14 0.77
C ASP A 220 18.38 -1.29 1.22
N PRO A 221 17.08 -1.66 1.31
CA PRO A 221 16.70 -3.01 1.75
C PRO A 221 17.11 -4.13 0.80
N TYR A 222 17.48 -3.77 -0.45
CA TYR A 222 17.90 -4.73 -1.48
C TYR A 222 19.42 -4.86 -1.62
N ASN A 223 20.17 -3.93 -1.05
CA ASN A 223 21.64 -3.89 -1.12
C ASN A 223 22.26 -4.04 0.26
N VAL A 224 21.97 -5.17 0.91
CA VAL A 224 22.62 -5.49 2.20
C VAL A 224 24.03 -6.00 1.89
N PRO A 225 25.10 -5.33 2.37
CA PRO A 225 26.46 -5.81 2.19
C PRO A 225 26.60 -7.22 2.77
N ILE A 226 27.02 -8.16 1.93
CA ILE A 226 27.42 -9.49 2.40
C ILE A 226 28.84 -9.34 2.96
N LEU A 227 28.92 -9.33 4.28
CA LEU A 227 30.18 -9.32 5.03
C LEU A 227 30.65 -10.71 5.34
#